data_548047b58dbb266c284da5b03ea99495
#
_entry.id   548047b58dbb266c284da5b03ea99495
#
_cell.length_a   1.000
_cell.length_b   1.000
_cell.length_c   1.000
_cell.angle_alpha   90.00
_cell.angle_beta   90.00
_cell.angle_gamma   90.00
#
_symmetry.space_group_name_H-M   'P 1'
#
loop_
_entity.id
_entity.type
_entity.pdbx_description
1 polymer ?
#
loop_
_entity_poly.entity_id
_entity_poly.type
_entity_poly.pdbx_seq_one_letter_code
_entity_poly.pdbx_strand_id
1 'polypeptide(L)'
;MPGDSPLGYRLPLGSQPWVKAAEYPFIHPRDPNQDFPPLPDTTQLQSQSESAEVQERAPKIDESADWLTRTAFCAEAREGRLYLFMPPLERVEDYLELVAAIEATAEELMCPVLLEGYEPPSDPRLSNFRITPDPGVIEVNVQPVSYTHLTLPTNREV
;
A
#
# COMPACT_ATOMS: atom_id res chain seq x y z
N MET A 1 3.02 21.51 0.74
CA MET A 1 3.92 21.96 1.83
C MET A 1 5.19 21.14 1.80
N PRO A 2 6.37 21.71 2.02
CA PRO A 2 7.58 20.94 2.18
C PRO A 2 7.46 20.03 3.40
N GLY A 3 7.90 18.79 3.28
CA GLY A 3 7.94 17.80 4.35
C GLY A 3 9.37 17.47 4.75
N ASP A 4 9.50 16.68 5.79
CA ASP A 4 10.77 16.19 6.34
C ASP A 4 11.14 14.78 5.85
N SER A 5 10.37 14.25 4.89
CA SER A 5 10.60 12.95 4.29
C SER A 5 11.26 13.06 2.91
N PRO A 6 11.81 11.97 2.36
CA PRO A 6 12.38 11.94 1.01
C PRO A 6 11.43 12.44 -0.09
N LEU A 7 10.13 12.33 0.09
CA LEU A 7 9.12 12.85 -0.83
C LEU A 7 9.06 14.39 -0.89
N GLY A 8 9.66 15.12 0.04
CA GLY A 8 9.77 16.58 0.01
C GLY A 8 8.45 17.34 0.16
N TYR A 9 7.37 16.87 -0.44
CA TYR A 9 6.05 17.51 -0.42
C TYR A 9 5.01 16.62 0.22
N ARG A 10 4.10 17.24 0.97
CA ARG A 10 2.99 16.55 1.63
C ARG A 10 1.67 17.27 1.39
N LEU A 11 0.58 16.51 1.38
CA LEU A 11 -0.76 17.07 1.38
C LEU A 11 -0.97 17.90 2.66
N PRO A 12 -1.45 19.16 2.55
CA PRO A 12 -1.82 19.95 3.70
C PRO A 12 -3.15 19.43 4.28
N LEU A 13 -3.10 18.41 5.11
CA LEU A 13 -4.30 17.77 5.68
C LEU A 13 -5.25 18.75 6.37
N GLY A 14 -4.70 19.81 6.97
CA GLY A 14 -5.50 20.87 7.58
C GLY A 14 -6.30 21.74 6.61
N SER A 15 -6.03 21.64 5.29
CA SER A 15 -6.82 22.33 4.24
C SER A 15 -7.95 21.46 3.67
N GLN A 16 -8.03 20.20 4.06
CA GLN A 16 -9.10 19.31 3.62
C GLN A 16 -10.40 19.59 4.39
N PRO A 17 -11.55 19.30 3.79
CA PRO A 17 -12.84 19.42 4.48
C PRO A 17 -12.87 18.63 5.77
N TRP A 18 -13.60 19.15 6.75
CA TRP A 18 -13.74 18.56 8.06
C TRP A 18 -14.44 17.19 7.99
N VAL A 19 -14.06 16.29 8.91
CA VAL A 19 -14.71 15.01 9.14
C VAL A 19 -14.83 14.81 10.65
N LYS A 20 -15.95 14.25 11.12
CA LYS A 20 -16.11 13.90 12.53
C LYS A 20 -15.13 12.81 12.93
N ALA A 21 -14.59 12.90 14.14
CA ALA A 21 -13.65 11.91 14.66
C ALA A 21 -14.23 10.46 14.65
N ALA A 22 -15.54 10.30 14.84
CA ALA A 22 -16.21 9.00 14.79
C ALA A 22 -16.43 8.47 13.37
N GLU A 23 -16.34 9.32 12.36
CA GLU A 23 -16.51 8.99 10.94
C GLU A 23 -15.16 9.00 10.20
N TYR A 24 -14.08 9.27 10.92
CA TYR A 24 -12.74 9.22 10.35
C TYR A 24 -12.41 7.78 9.94
N PRO A 25 -11.98 7.54 8.69
CA PRO A 25 -11.69 6.19 8.23
C PRO A 25 -10.58 5.58 9.11
N PHE A 26 -10.93 4.53 9.80
CA PHE A 26 -10.02 3.76 10.63
C PHE A 26 -9.83 2.38 10.01
N ILE A 27 -8.59 2.02 9.74
CA ILE A 27 -8.27 0.71 9.19
C ILE A 27 -8.40 -0.32 10.30
N HIS A 28 -9.44 -1.14 10.24
CA HIS A 28 -9.61 -2.28 11.12
C HIS A 28 -8.89 -3.51 10.55
N PRO A 29 -8.04 -4.17 11.34
CA PRO A 29 -7.50 -5.46 10.92
C PRO A 29 -8.65 -6.43 10.63
N ARG A 30 -8.55 -7.17 9.54
CA ARG A 30 -9.53 -8.22 9.20
C ARG A 30 -9.45 -9.37 10.21
N ASP A 31 -10.58 -10.03 10.44
CA ASP A 31 -10.64 -11.22 11.28
C ASP A 31 -9.83 -12.36 10.61
N PRO A 32 -8.76 -12.85 11.26
CA PRO A 32 -7.92 -13.91 10.68
C PRO A 32 -8.64 -15.26 10.56
N ASN A 33 -9.80 -15.43 11.21
CA ASN A 33 -10.62 -16.66 11.12
C ASN A 33 -11.69 -16.58 10.03
N GLN A 34 -11.80 -15.48 9.31
CA GLN A 34 -12.73 -15.36 8.21
C GLN A 34 -12.17 -16.06 6.97
N ASP A 35 -12.99 -16.90 6.35
CA ASP A 35 -12.66 -17.47 5.04
C ASP A 35 -12.68 -16.38 3.96
N PHE A 36 -11.57 -16.22 3.28
CA PHE A 36 -11.44 -15.28 2.17
C PHE A 36 -11.46 -16.02 0.84
N PRO A 37 -12.14 -15.48 -0.17
CA PRO A 37 -11.99 -16.00 -1.52
C PRO A 37 -10.53 -15.87 -1.98
N PRO A 38 -10.09 -16.67 -2.95
CA PRO A 38 -8.74 -16.53 -3.51
C PRO A 38 -8.54 -15.11 -4.03
N LEU A 39 -7.29 -14.65 -4.00
CA LEU A 39 -6.95 -13.34 -4.58
C LEU A 39 -7.24 -13.37 -6.09
N PRO A 40 -7.80 -12.29 -6.64
CA PRO A 40 -8.00 -12.16 -8.08
C PRO A 40 -6.66 -12.15 -8.82
N ASP A 41 -6.63 -12.65 -10.03
CA ASP A 41 -5.45 -12.54 -10.87
C ASP A 41 -5.29 -11.13 -11.48
N THR A 42 -4.11 -10.83 -12.03
CA THR A 42 -3.78 -9.51 -12.56
C THR A 42 -4.76 -9.02 -13.62
N THR A 43 -5.27 -9.92 -14.47
CA THR A 43 -6.21 -9.57 -15.54
C THR A 43 -7.56 -9.13 -14.98
N GLN A 44 -8.02 -9.79 -13.91
CA GLN A 44 -9.26 -9.45 -13.23
C GLN A 44 -9.14 -8.10 -12.50
N LEU A 45 -7.99 -7.83 -11.88
CA LEU A 45 -7.72 -6.56 -11.21
C LEU A 45 -7.74 -5.38 -12.19
N GLN A 46 -7.11 -5.51 -13.35
CA GLN A 46 -7.09 -4.47 -14.38
C GLN A 46 -8.48 -4.14 -14.93
N SER A 47 -9.37 -5.13 -15.05
CA SER A 47 -10.73 -4.92 -15.55
C SER A 47 -11.69 -4.26 -14.54
N GLN A 48 -11.41 -4.33 -13.26
CA GLN A 48 -12.23 -3.73 -12.19
C GLN A 48 -11.98 -2.23 -12.02
N SER A 49 -10.79 -1.76 -12.35
CA SER A 49 -10.36 -0.36 -12.22
C SER A 49 -11.19 0.62 -13.08
N GLU A 50 -11.82 0.14 -14.16
CA GLU A 50 -12.59 0.99 -15.07
C GLU A 50 -14.01 1.37 -14.57
N SER A 51 -14.48 0.80 -13.46
CA SER A 51 -15.90 0.89 -13.05
C SER A 51 -16.18 1.62 -11.74
N ALA A 52 -15.20 2.22 -11.08
CA ALA A 52 -15.42 2.95 -9.84
C ALA A 52 -16.00 4.35 -10.10
N GLU A 53 -17.30 4.53 -9.90
CA GLU A 53 -17.91 5.86 -9.85
C GLU A 53 -17.41 6.63 -8.62
N VAL A 54 -16.50 7.56 -8.83
CA VAL A 54 -16.09 8.50 -7.80
C VAL A 54 -17.20 9.51 -7.56
N GLN A 55 -17.73 9.62 -6.36
CA GLN A 55 -18.65 10.68 -5.99
C GLN A 55 -17.93 12.02 -5.95
N GLU A 56 -17.90 12.72 -7.07
CA GLU A 56 -17.39 14.09 -7.15
C GLU A 56 -18.42 15.10 -6.62
N ARG A 57 -18.54 15.19 -5.31
CA ARG A 57 -19.43 16.14 -4.66
C ARG A 57 -18.67 16.98 -3.64
N ALA A 58 -18.78 18.30 -3.77
CA ALA A 58 -18.26 19.21 -2.75
C ALA A 58 -19.10 19.12 -1.47
N PRO A 59 -18.49 19.04 -0.28
CA PRO A 59 -19.21 19.04 0.98
C PRO A 59 -19.90 20.39 1.23
N LYS A 60 -21.02 20.36 1.92
CA LYS A 60 -21.72 21.56 2.40
C LYS A 60 -21.05 22.10 3.67
N ILE A 61 -21.41 23.33 4.04
CA ILE A 61 -20.97 23.91 5.31
C ILE A 61 -21.47 23.03 6.46
N ASP A 62 -20.58 22.73 7.42
CA ASP A 62 -20.83 21.87 8.58
C ASP A 62 -21.16 20.39 8.26
N GLU A 63 -20.94 19.95 7.02
CA GLU A 63 -21.07 18.56 6.64
C GLU A 63 -19.77 17.80 6.88
N SER A 64 -19.86 16.61 7.52
CA SER A 64 -18.73 15.70 7.65
C SER A 64 -18.46 15.03 6.30
N ALA A 65 -17.23 15.14 5.80
CA ALA A 65 -16.83 14.68 4.48
C ALA A 65 -16.02 13.36 4.57
N ASP A 66 -16.63 12.32 5.08
CA ASP A 66 -16.06 10.98 5.25
C ASP A 66 -15.78 10.26 3.92
N TRP A 67 -16.53 10.59 2.86
CA TRP A 67 -16.35 10.02 1.51
C TRP A 67 -15.15 10.55 0.75
N LEU A 68 -14.49 11.61 1.22
CA LEU A 68 -13.33 12.17 0.53
C LEU A 68 -12.06 11.37 0.81
N THR A 69 -11.36 11.00 -0.26
CA THR A 69 -10.06 10.37 -0.16
C THR A 69 -9.05 11.34 0.46
N ARG A 70 -8.41 10.93 1.56
CA ARG A 70 -7.45 11.73 2.33
C ARG A 70 -6.02 11.23 2.20
N THR A 71 -5.81 10.26 1.35
CA THR A 71 -4.50 9.72 1.01
C THR A 71 -4.11 10.15 -0.40
N ALA A 72 -2.82 10.16 -0.68
CA ALA A 72 -2.32 10.47 -2.01
C ALA A 72 -1.32 9.42 -2.46
N PHE A 73 -1.46 9.02 -3.70
CA PHE A 73 -0.42 8.35 -4.44
C PHE A 73 0.55 9.41 -4.96
N CYS A 74 1.84 9.26 -4.67
CA CYS A 74 2.85 10.25 -5.04
C CYS A 74 3.91 9.63 -5.93
N ALA A 75 4.35 10.39 -6.94
CA ALA A 75 5.45 10.02 -7.81
C ALA A 75 6.55 11.06 -7.74
N GLU A 76 7.80 10.63 -7.63
CA GLU A 76 8.94 11.51 -7.55
C GLU A 76 10.12 10.95 -8.35
N ALA A 77 10.75 11.81 -9.13
CA ALA A 77 11.99 11.46 -9.81
C ALA A 77 13.20 11.82 -8.92
N ARG A 78 13.98 10.81 -8.53
CA ARG A 78 15.21 10.96 -7.74
C ARG A 78 16.35 10.16 -8.40
N GLU A 79 17.50 10.78 -8.53
CA GLU A 79 18.73 10.13 -9.03
C GLU A 79 18.55 9.37 -10.35
N GLY A 80 17.71 9.90 -11.25
CA GLY A 80 17.41 9.30 -12.56
C GLY A 80 16.48 8.08 -12.49
N ARG A 81 15.80 7.85 -11.37
CA ARG A 81 14.80 6.79 -11.17
C ARG A 81 13.48 7.39 -10.75
N LEU A 82 12.39 6.72 -11.11
CA LEU A 82 11.06 7.10 -10.69
C LEU A 82 10.64 6.29 -9.46
N TYR A 83 10.33 7.00 -8.40
CA TYR A 83 9.84 6.43 -7.14
C TYR A 83 8.35 6.69 -7.01
N LEU A 84 7.60 5.67 -6.64
CA LEU A 84 6.17 5.71 -6.40
C LEU A 84 5.91 5.39 -4.94
N PHE A 85 5.25 6.29 -4.25
CA PHE A 85 4.95 6.13 -2.83
C PHE A 85 3.54 5.59 -2.65
N MET A 86 3.44 4.35 -2.17
CA MET A 86 2.18 3.65 -1.95
C MET A 86 1.42 4.28 -0.77
N PRO A 87 0.13 4.62 -0.96
CA PRO A 87 -0.72 5.09 0.12
C PRO A 87 -1.09 3.95 1.08
N PRO A 88 -1.54 4.27 2.31
CA PRO A 88 -2.16 3.26 3.17
C PRO A 88 -3.49 2.81 2.55
N LEU A 89 -3.66 1.51 2.37
CA LEU A 89 -4.86 0.88 1.83
C LEU A 89 -5.41 -0.12 2.85
N GLU A 90 -6.73 -0.25 2.89
CA GLU A 90 -7.42 -1.10 3.86
C GLU A 90 -7.49 -2.57 3.42
N ARG A 91 -7.58 -2.78 2.11
CA ARG A 91 -7.79 -4.10 1.52
C ARG A 91 -6.59 -4.49 0.67
N VAL A 92 -6.24 -5.77 0.73
CA VAL A 92 -5.15 -6.30 -0.10
C VAL A 92 -5.51 -6.29 -1.59
N GLU A 93 -6.79 -6.46 -1.91
CA GLU A 93 -7.28 -6.39 -3.29
C GLU A 93 -7.00 -5.02 -3.91
N ASP A 94 -7.31 -3.94 -3.17
CA ASP A 94 -7.09 -2.56 -3.63
C ASP A 94 -5.58 -2.26 -3.79
N TYR A 95 -4.76 -2.82 -2.89
CA TYR A 95 -3.30 -2.73 -2.99
C TYR A 95 -2.77 -3.42 -4.25
N LEU A 96 -3.24 -4.63 -4.52
CA LEU A 96 -2.83 -5.41 -5.68
C LEU A 96 -3.34 -4.79 -6.99
N GLU A 97 -4.55 -4.22 -6.98
CA GLU A 97 -5.09 -3.48 -8.12
C GLU A 97 -4.19 -2.28 -8.47
N LEU A 98 -3.80 -1.49 -7.46
CA LEU A 98 -2.88 -0.38 -7.66
C LEU A 98 -1.52 -0.84 -8.18
N VAL A 99 -0.96 -1.92 -7.64
CA VAL A 99 0.31 -2.50 -8.11
C VAL A 99 0.18 -2.96 -9.56
N ALA A 100 -0.92 -3.65 -9.92
CA ALA A 100 -1.16 -4.10 -11.29
C ALA A 100 -1.28 -2.93 -12.29
N ALA A 101 -1.93 -1.83 -11.88
CA ALA A 101 -2.02 -0.62 -12.69
C ALA A 101 -0.66 0.07 -12.86
N ILE A 102 0.15 0.11 -11.80
CA ILE A 102 1.52 0.62 -11.86
C ILE A 102 2.37 -0.21 -12.82
N GLU A 103 2.32 -1.54 -12.71
CA GLU A 103 3.09 -2.47 -13.53
C GLU A 103 2.73 -2.29 -15.02
N ALA A 104 1.43 -2.29 -15.36
CA ALA A 104 0.96 -2.09 -16.72
C ALA A 104 1.41 -0.73 -17.29
N THR A 105 1.31 0.35 -16.50
CA THR A 105 1.73 1.69 -16.92
C THR A 105 3.25 1.77 -17.10
N ALA A 106 4.02 1.17 -16.19
CA ALA A 106 5.48 1.13 -16.26
C ALA A 106 5.97 0.37 -17.50
N GLU A 107 5.28 -0.72 -17.85
CA GLU A 107 5.56 -1.51 -19.05
C GLU A 107 5.24 -0.71 -20.31
N GLU A 108 4.05 -0.10 -20.39
CA GLU A 108 3.63 0.72 -21.54
C GLU A 108 4.60 1.88 -21.79
N LEU A 109 5.02 2.55 -20.72
CA LEU A 109 5.96 3.68 -20.81
C LEU A 109 7.43 3.25 -20.90
N MET A 110 7.73 1.97 -20.80
CA MET A 110 9.11 1.42 -20.69
C MET A 110 9.92 2.14 -19.61
N CYS A 111 9.29 2.49 -18.50
CA CYS A 111 9.85 3.26 -17.41
C CYS A 111 9.90 2.42 -16.14
N PRO A 112 11.06 1.87 -15.74
CA PRO A 112 11.18 1.13 -14.50
C PRO A 112 10.93 2.04 -13.29
N VAL A 113 10.15 1.54 -12.34
CA VAL A 113 9.76 2.26 -11.13
C VAL A 113 10.24 1.55 -9.86
N LEU A 114 10.38 2.30 -8.79
CA LEU A 114 10.67 1.79 -7.44
C LEU A 114 9.48 2.11 -6.53
N LEU A 115 8.97 1.10 -5.85
CA LEU A 115 7.88 1.27 -4.89
C LEU A 115 8.46 1.55 -3.51
N GLU A 116 7.91 2.57 -2.86
CA GLU A 116 8.17 2.98 -1.48
C GLU A 116 6.85 3.18 -0.74
N GLY A 117 6.89 3.51 0.52
CA GLY A 117 5.71 3.90 1.30
C GLY A 117 5.13 2.78 2.10
N TYR A 118 3.79 2.70 2.10
CA TYR A 118 3.10 1.71 2.92
C TYR A 118 3.16 0.32 2.30
N GLU A 119 3.41 -0.67 3.14
CA GLU A 119 3.31 -2.08 2.77
C GLU A 119 1.86 -2.52 2.55
N PRO A 120 1.62 -3.66 1.90
CA PRO A 120 0.27 -4.21 1.79
C PRO A 120 -0.33 -4.47 3.18
N PRO A 121 -1.66 -4.31 3.33
CA PRO A 121 -2.33 -4.64 4.58
C PRO A 121 -2.13 -6.12 4.94
N SER A 122 -2.16 -6.42 6.24
CA SER A 122 -2.05 -7.80 6.72
C SER A 122 -3.22 -8.63 6.21
N ASP A 123 -2.92 -9.70 5.47
CA ASP A 123 -3.91 -10.61 4.89
C ASP A 123 -3.35 -12.05 4.90
N PRO A 124 -4.10 -13.06 5.36
CA PRO A 124 -3.61 -14.44 5.44
C PRO A 124 -3.30 -15.08 4.07
N ARG A 125 -3.82 -14.51 2.99
CA ARG A 125 -3.56 -14.98 1.61
C ARG A 125 -2.24 -14.44 1.05
N LEU A 126 -1.61 -13.46 1.74
CA LEU A 126 -0.37 -12.83 1.31
C LEU A 126 0.77 -13.20 2.26
N SER A 127 1.78 -13.87 1.74
CA SER A 127 3.01 -14.13 2.50
C SER A 127 3.99 -12.99 2.27
N ASN A 128 4.38 -12.32 3.33
CA ASN A 128 5.40 -11.29 3.29
C ASN A 128 6.50 -11.55 4.31
N PHE A 129 7.68 -10.98 4.06
CA PHE A 129 8.75 -10.92 5.03
C PHE A 129 9.42 -9.54 4.95
N ARG A 130 9.92 -9.07 6.07
CA ARG A 130 10.65 -7.80 6.15
C ARG A 130 12.12 -8.05 6.38
N ILE A 131 12.93 -7.28 5.68
CA ILE A 131 14.38 -7.24 5.89
C ILE A 131 14.71 -5.87 6.48
N THR A 132 15.24 -5.86 7.70
CA THR A 132 15.68 -4.64 8.35
C THR A 132 17.21 -4.66 8.43
N PRO A 133 17.90 -3.73 7.77
CA PRO A 133 19.33 -3.58 7.94
C PRO A 133 19.60 -2.95 9.33
N ASP A 134 20.43 -3.62 10.12
CA ASP A 134 20.95 -3.11 11.38
C ASP A 134 22.49 -3.13 11.32
N PRO A 135 23.22 -2.22 11.96
CA PRO A 135 24.67 -2.18 11.89
C PRO A 135 25.32 -3.53 12.23
N GLY A 136 25.86 -4.19 11.21
CA GLY A 136 26.52 -5.50 11.32
C GLY A 136 25.60 -6.74 11.32
N VAL A 137 24.29 -6.56 11.18
CA VAL A 137 23.30 -7.66 11.14
C VAL A 137 22.22 -7.36 10.09
N ILE A 138 21.72 -8.40 9.45
CA ILE A 138 20.51 -8.34 8.63
C ILE A 138 19.42 -9.11 9.38
N GLU A 139 18.40 -8.40 9.83
CA GLU A 139 17.25 -8.99 10.49
C GLU A 139 16.18 -9.34 9.45
N VAL A 140 15.68 -10.58 9.48
CA VAL A 140 14.60 -11.02 8.60
C VAL A 140 13.39 -11.36 9.47
N ASN A 141 12.36 -10.54 9.37
CA ASN A 141 11.08 -10.74 10.06
C ASN A 141 10.12 -11.49 9.14
N VAL A 142 9.76 -12.71 9.51
CA VAL A 142 8.79 -13.55 8.81
C VAL A 142 7.50 -13.68 9.62
N GLN A 143 6.36 -13.84 8.93
CA GLN A 143 5.11 -14.12 9.62
C GLN A 143 5.19 -15.47 10.37
N PRO A 144 4.51 -15.61 11.53
CA PRO A 144 4.44 -16.89 12.22
C PRO A 144 3.82 -17.94 11.31
N VAL A 145 4.56 -18.99 11.01
CA VAL A 145 4.08 -20.15 10.23
C VAL A 145 3.62 -21.23 11.17
N SER A 146 2.51 -21.89 10.85
CA SER A 146 1.95 -22.99 11.65
C SER A 146 2.85 -24.24 11.70
N TYR A 147 3.89 -24.29 10.86
CA TYR A 147 4.83 -25.41 10.77
C TYR A 147 6.26 -24.91 10.75
N THR A 148 7.04 -25.31 11.74
CA THR A 148 8.46 -25.02 11.89
C THR A 148 9.33 -25.89 10.98
N HIS A 149 9.25 -25.71 9.67
CA HIS A 149 10.16 -26.35 8.70
C HIS A 149 10.83 -25.36 7.74
N LEU A 150 11.10 -24.14 8.19
CA LEU A 150 12.14 -23.32 7.58
C LEU A 150 13.49 -23.69 8.20
N THR A 151 14.04 -24.82 7.75
CA THR A 151 15.47 -25.06 7.94
C THR A 151 16.20 -24.14 6.97
N LEU A 152 16.72 -23.01 7.47
CA LEU A 152 17.73 -22.28 6.75
C LEU A 152 18.88 -23.24 6.46
N PRO A 153 19.39 -23.33 5.21
CA PRO A 153 20.57 -24.12 4.92
C PRO A 153 21.71 -23.56 5.77
N THR A 154 22.11 -24.29 6.80
CA THR A 154 23.32 -23.98 7.52
C THR A 154 24.49 -24.31 6.59
N ASN A 155 25.16 -23.32 6.05
CA ASN A 155 26.46 -23.50 5.43
C ASN A 155 27.40 -24.08 6.50
N ARG A 156 27.65 -25.39 6.41
CA ARG A 156 28.79 -25.98 7.05
C ARG A 156 29.99 -25.58 6.17
N GLU A 157 30.72 -24.58 6.63
CA GLU A 157 32.06 -24.43 6.14
C GLU A 157 32.92 -25.62 6.67
N VAL A 158 33.54 -26.32 5.74
CA VAL A 158 34.59 -27.33 6.00
C VAL A 158 35.90 -26.63 5.96
#